data_859fc392ad916f1cb531bae2cad5f676
#
_entry.id   859fc392ad916f1cb531bae2cad5f676
#
_cell.length_a   1.000
_cell.length_b   1.000
_cell.length_c   1.000
_cell.angle_alpha   90.00
_cell.angle_beta   90.00
_cell.angle_gamma   90.00
#
_symmetry.space_group_name_H-M   'P 1'
#
loop_
_entity.id
_entity.type
_entity.pdbx_description
1 polymer ?
#
loop_
_entity_poly.entity_id
_entity_poly.type
_entity_poly.pdbx_seq_one_letter_code
_entity_poly.pdbx_strand_id
1 'polypeptide(L)'
;GGVGKTTFVQLVYNDPEIEKHFQFRKWCCVSEDFDVGNIARSICNSTEKESEKALQDLQKELSGKRCLLVLDDVWNKDVNKWEKLKTCLQYAGTGSAILTTTRDKTVAQIMSGGKGEAYNLANLEDVFLKEILVRRAFILQKPEFANLEEVVDAIVKRCAGSPLAAKAIGSMLSTKTSKEEWMAVLKRSSICNEETGILPILKLSYDNLPLHMKQCFAFCAVFPKDYEINVDNLIQLWMANGYV
;
A
#
# COMPACT_ATOMS: atom_id res chain seq x y z
N GLY A 1 -6.78 1.65 -7.71
CA GLY A 1 -6.06 1.12 -6.53
C GLY A 1 -5.42 -0.23 -6.84
N GLY A 2 -4.43 -0.66 -6.04
CA GLY A 2 -3.88 -2.03 -6.15
C GLY A 2 -2.89 -2.28 -7.29
N VAL A 3 -2.42 -1.22 -7.98
CA VAL A 3 -1.42 -1.34 -9.08
C VAL A 3 0.03 -1.50 -8.58
N GLY A 4 0.27 -1.43 -7.27
CA GLY A 4 1.60 -1.67 -6.69
C GLY A 4 2.44 -0.42 -6.42
N LYS A 5 1.88 0.79 -6.31
CA LYS A 5 2.66 2.04 -6.05
C LYS A 5 3.55 1.94 -4.82
N THR A 6 2.97 1.62 -3.66
CA THR A 6 3.73 1.43 -2.41
C THR A 6 4.82 0.37 -2.56
N THR A 7 4.50 -0.77 -3.20
CA THR A 7 5.48 -1.85 -3.44
C THR A 7 6.64 -1.40 -4.32
N PHE A 8 6.34 -0.66 -5.40
CA PHE A 8 7.36 -0.11 -6.29
C PHE A 8 8.29 0.84 -5.52
N VAL A 9 7.72 1.76 -4.73
CA VAL A 9 8.51 2.68 -3.92
C VAL A 9 9.31 1.95 -2.83
N GLN A 10 8.77 0.86 -2.25
CA GLN A 10 9.52 0.01 -1.32
C GLN A 10 10.74 -0.65 -1.96
N LEU A 11 10.61 -1.11 -3.22
CA LEU A 11 11.75 -1.65 -3.95
C LEU A 11 12.83 -0.59 -4.18
N VAL A 12 12.46 0.61 -4.61
CA VAL A 12 13.38 1.74 -4.77
C VAL A 12 14.02 2.12 -3.43
N TYR A 13 13.23 2.25 -2.38
CA TYR A 13 13.71 2.66 -1.05
C TYR A 13 14.72 1.67 -0.46
N ASN A 14 14.53 0.37 -0.72
CA ASN A 14 15.39 -0.71 -0.21
C ASN A 14 16.50 -1.13 -1.19
N ASP A 15 16.65 -0.43 -2.31
CA ASP A 15 17.72 -0.68 -3.25
C ASP A 15 19.08 -0.31 -2.62
N PRO A 16 20.10 -1.21 -2.67
CA PRO A 16 21.41 -0.97 -2.05
C PRO A 16 22.13 0.28 -2.56
N GLU A 17 21.93 0.66 -3.83
CA GLU A 17 22.56 1.86 -4.39
C GLU A 17 21.86 3.14 -3.85
N ILE A 18 20.54 3.09 -3.71
CA ILE A 18 19.74 4.15 -3.07
C ILE A 18 20.15 4.27 -1.59
N GLU A 19 20.32 3.16 -0.89
CA GLU A 19 20.77 3.16 0.51
C GLU A 19 22.13 3.83 0.70
N LYS A 20 23.09 3.52 -0.16
CA LYS A 20 24.42 4.13 -0.12
C LYS A 20 24.41 5.62 -0.52
N HIS A 21 23.46 6.02 -1.38
CA HIS A 21 23.42 7.36 -1.92
C HIS A 21 22.90 8.39 -0.92
N PHE A 22 21.97 8.03 -0.04
CA PHE A 22 21.34 8.94 0.91
C PHE A 22 21.81 8.70 2.34
N GLN A 23 22.27 9.77 3.01
CA GLN A 23 22.74 9.75 4.40
C GLN A 23 21.59 9.61 5.41
N PHE A 24 20.42 10.10 5.04
CA PHE A 24 19.22 10.05 5.86
C PHE A 24 18.05 9.55 5.00
N ARG A 25 17.37 8.52 5.48
CA ARG A 25 16.21 7.96 4.78
C ARG A 25 15.06 7.76 5.75
N LYS A 26 13.88 8.23 5.40
CA LYS A 26 12.67 8.05 6.20
C LYS A 26 11.47 7.76 5.32
N TRP A 27 10.64 6.85 5.82
CA TRP A 27 9.34 6.51 5.26
C TRP A 27 8.26 7.03 6.18
N CYS A 28 7.30 7.78 5.65
CA CYS A 28 6.14 8.27 6.35
C CYS A 28 4.87 7.89 5.58
N CYS A 29 4.00 7.11 6.20
CA CYS A 29 2.63 6.93 5.71
C CYS A 29 1.84 8.18 6.09
N VAL A 30 1.29 8.85 5.09
CA VAL A 30 0.56 10.10 5.29
C VAL A 30 -0.93 9.79 5.37
N SER A 31 -1.54 10.03 6.53
CA SER A 31 -2.98 9.85 6.73
C SER A 31 -3.80 10.88 5.93
N GLU A 32 -5.12 10.69 5.91
CA GLU A 32 -6.05 11.67 5.27
C GLU A 32 -5.90 13.06 5.87
N ASP A 33 -5.64 13.13 7.18
CA ASP A 33 -5.25 14.37 7.86
C ASP A 33 -3.77 14.64 7.66
N PHE A 34 -3.45 15.36 6.59
CA PHE A 34 -2.09 15.84 6.34
C PHE A 34 -1.72 16.88 7.40
N ASP A 35 -1.34 16.41 8.60
CA ASP A 35 -0.81 17.25 9.67
C ASP A 35 0.70 17.36 9.56
N VAL A 36 1.18 18.57 9.27
CA VAL A 36 2.61 18.83 9.02
C VAL A 36 3.47 18.57 10.26
N GLY A 37 2.92 18.83 11.45
CA GLY A 37 3.58 18.54 12.72
C GLY A 37 3.71 17.03 12.98
N ASN A 38 2.65 16.26 12.67
CA ASN A 38 2.68 14.80 12.76
C ASN A 38 3.70 14.19 11.79
N ILE A 39 3.73 14.67 10.55
CA ILE A 39 4.71 14.25 9.55
C ILE A 39 6.14 14.57 10.05
N ALA A 40 6.38 15.78 10.55
CA ALA A 40 7.68 16.16 11.09
C ALA A 40 8.09 15.25 12.26
N ARG A 41 7.19 15.00 13.22
CA ARG A 41 7.44 14.08 14.35
C ARG A 41 7.79 12.67 13.87
N SER A 42 7.05 12.16 12.90
CA SER A 42 7.31 10.83 12.33
C SER A 42 8.68 10.74 11.65
N ILE A 43 9.09 11.78 10.95
CA ILE A 43 10.39 11.80 10.23
C ILE A 43 11.57 11.88 11.20
N CYS A 44 11.53 12.79 12.19
CA CYS A 44 12.67 13.01 13.13
C CYS A 44 12.53 12.24 14.46
N ASN A 45 11.48 11.39 14.63
CA ASN A 45 11.15 10.70 15.88
C ASN A 45 11.04 11.67 17.08
N SER A 46 10.55 12.89 16.84
CA SER A 46 10.42 13.91 17.90
C SER A 46 9.23 13.58 18.81
N THR A 47 9.41 13.75 20.10
CA THR A 47 8.36 13.61 21.12
C THR A 47 7.66 14.95 21.42
N GLU A 48 8.10 16.02 20.75
CA GLU A 48 7.54 17.36 20.94
C GLU A 48 6.06 17.44 20.55
N LYS A 49 5.24 17.97 21.46
CA LYS A 49 3.79 18.10 21.22
C LYS A 49 3.46 19.30 20.33
N GLU A 50 4.26 20.36 20.40
CA GLU A 50 4.08 21.57 19.62
C GLU A 50 4.57 21.38 18.18
N SER A 51 3.69 21.63 17.19
CA SER A 51 4.03 21.46 15.78
C SER A 51 5.21 22.30 15.32
N GLU A 52 5.35 23.53 15.82
CA GLU A 52 6.47 24.41 15.46
C GLU A 52 7.83 23.87 15.93
N LYS A 53 7.89 23.32 17.14
CA LYS A 53 9.11 22.68 17.65
C LYS A 53 9.46 21.43 16.85
N ALA A 54 8.45 20.60 16.53
CA ALA A 54 8.65 19.40 15.70
C ALA A 54 9.21 19.77 14.31
N LEU A 55 8.77 20.88 13.72
CA LEU A 55 9.30 21.39 12.46
C LEU A 55 10.75 21.90 12.59
N GLN A 56 11.09 22.56 13.69
CA GLN A 56 12.46 22.97 13.98
C GLN A 56 13.38 21.76 14.16
N ASP A 57 12.93 20.71 14.84
CA ASP A 57 13.68 19.46 14.99
C ASP A 57 13.88 18.78 13.64
N LEU A 58 12.87 18.77 12.78
CA LEU A 58 12.98 18.28 11.41
C LEU A 58 14.04 19.05 10.61
N GLN A 59 14.04 20.38 10.68
CA GLN A 59 15.04 21.21 10.01
C GLN A 59 16.46 20.88 10.47
N LYS A 60 16.68 20.75 11.79
CA LYS A 60 17.97 20.36 12.37
C LYS A 60 18.41 18.98 11.89
N GLU A 61 17.49 18.00 11.90
CA GLU A 61 17.78 16.62 11.51
C GLU A 61 18.18 16.50 10.04
N LEU A 62 17.54 17.28 9.15
CA LEU A 62 17.79 17.26 7.71
C LEU A 62 19.01 18.11 7.29
N SER A 63 19.45 19.05 8.16
CA SER A 63 20.42 20.06 7.82
C SER A 63 21.72 19.49 7.24
N GLY A 64 22.01 19.88 5.99
CA GLY A 64 23.21 19.51 5.27
C GLY A 64 23.31 18.04 4.85
N LYS A 65 22.38 17.19 5.25
CA LYS A 65 22.37 15.76 4.89
C LYS A 65 21.66 15.55 3.55
N ARG A 66 22.17 14.64 2.72
CA ARG A 66 21.45 14.16 1.54
C ARG A 66 20.36 13.20 2.00
N CYS A 67 19.11 13.61 1.83
CA CYS A 67 17.94 12.95 2.39
C CYS A 67 17.06 12.33 1.31
N LEU A 68 16.52 11.12 1.58
CA LEU A 68 15.41 10.54 0.84
C LEU A 68 14.20 10.44 1.78
N LEU A 69 13.16 11.19 1.47
CA LEU A 69 11.90 11.13 2.19
C LEU A 69 10.82 10.47 1.32
N VAL A 70 10.17 9.45 1.86
CA VAL A 70 9.02 8.83 1.21
C VAL A 70 7.76 9.26 1.94
N LEU A 71 6.82 9.87 1.21
CA LEU A 71 5.49 10.22 1.66
C LEU A 71 4.50 9.31 0.94
N ASP A 72 4.05 8.26 1.62
CA ASP A 72 3.20 7.23 0.99
C ASP A 72 1.71 7.51 1.21
N ASP A 73 0.91 7.24 0.18
CA ASP A 73 -0.56 7.34 0.10
C ASP A 73 -1.10 8.75 0.46
N VAL A 74 -0.51 9.81 -0.11
CA VAL A 74 -0.92 11.21 0.11
C VAL A 74 -2.24 11.51 -0.58
N TRP A 75 -3.19 12.11 0.17
CA TRP A 75 -4.53 12.47 -0.32
C TRP A 75 -4.83 13.98 -0.23
N ASN A 76 -4.08 14.71 0.57
CA ASN A 76 -4.34 16.10 0.88
C ASN A 76 -4.07 17.03 -0.31
N LYS A 77 -5.02 17.93 -0.60
CA LYS A 77 -4.94 18.93 -1.68
C LYS A 77 -4.62 20.35 -1.19
N ASP A 78 -4.37 20.50 0.10
CA ASP A 78 -4.05 21.82 0.67
C ASP A 78 -2.60 22.23 0.35
N VAL A 79 -2.46 23.14 -0.58
CA VAL A 79 -1.17 23.66 -1.03
C VAL A 79 -0.40 24.31 0.12
N ASN A 80 -1.08 24.99 1.05
CA ASN A 80 -0.41 25.70 2.16
C ASN A 80 0.27 24.73 3.12
N LYS A 81 -0.39 23.60 3.42
CA LYS A 81 0.19 22.54 4.24
C LYS A 81 1.44 21.94 3.59
N TRP A 82 1.38 21.73 2.26
CA TRP A 82 2.54 21.26 1.51
C TRP A 82 3.69 22.26 1.50
N GLU A 83 3.41 23.55 1.23
CA GLU A 83 4.44 24.58 1.24
C GLU A 83 5.08 24.75 2.62
N LYS A 84 4.30 24.62 3.70
CA LYS A 84 4.83 24.62 5.08
C LYS A 84 5.84 23.49 5.31
N LEU A 85 5.51 22.26 4.88
CA LEU A 85 6.43 21.12 4.96
C LEU A 85 7.65 21.33 4.08
N LYS A 86 7.46 21.75 2.83
CA LYS A 86 8.52 22.00 1.85
C LYS A 86 9.55 23.04 2.34
N THR A 87 9.11 24.08 3.04
CA THR A 87 10.00 25.07 3.65
C THR A 87 10.99 24.42 4.63
N CYS A 88 10.54 23.42 5.41
CA CYS A 88 11.45 22.67 6.29
C CYS A 88 12.41 21.78 5.51
N LEU A 89 11.95 21.21 4.38
CA LEU A 89 12.76 20.29 3.56
C LEU A 89 13.87 21.02 2.76
N GLN A 90 13.81 22.35 2.63
CA GLN A 90 14.86 23.16 2.00
C GLN A 90 16.19 23.14 2.76
N TYR A 91 16.19 22.79 4.03
CA TYR A 91 17.41 22.64 4.84
C TYR A 91 18.20 21.37 4.54
N ALA A 92 17.61 20.42 3.81
CA ALA A 92 18.31 19.21 3.38
C ALA A 92 19.43 19.52 2.39
N GLY A 93 20.48 18.72 2.43
CA GLY A 93 21.65 18.87 1.57
C GLY A 93 21.33 18.67 0.08
N THR A 94 22.18 19.20 -0.78
CA THR A 94 22.05 19.06 -2.24
C THR A 94 21.98 17.59 -2.65
N GLY A 95 21.10 17.28 -3.61
CA GLY A 95 20.85 15.91 -4.06
C GLY A 95 19.84 15.15 -3.20
N SER A 96 19.16 15.80 -2.26
CA SER A 96 18.01 15.24 -1.56
C SER A 96 16.82 15.06 -2.47
N ALA A 97 15.98 14.04 -2.17
CA ALA A 97 14.80 13.72 -2.94
C ALA A 97 13.58 13.44 -2.05
N ILE A 98 12.40 13.78 -2.56
CA ILE A 98 11.12 13.41 -1.97
C ILE A 98 10.40 12.52 -2.96
N LEU A 99 9.99 11.34 -2.52
CA LEU A 99 9.22 10.39 -3.31
C LEU A 99 7.81 10.27 -2.72
N THR A 100 6.82 10.67 -3.49
CA THR A 100 5.42 10.69 -3.04
C THR A 100 4.59 9.71 -3.82
N THR A 101 3.77 8.90 -3.14
CA THR A 101 2.73 8.12 -3.80
C THR A 101 1.35 8.72 -3.57
N THR A 102 0.54 8.71 -4.61
CA THR A 102 -0.86 9.16 -4.55
C THR A 102 -1.69 8.47 -5.61
N ARG A 103 -3.01 8.48 -5.44
CA ARG A 103 -4.00 8.03 -6.45
C ARG A 103 -4.66 9.21 -7.15
N ASP A 104 -4.38 10.43 -6.72
CA ASP A 104 -5.01 11.66 -7.23
C ASP A 104 -4.00 12.48 -8.04
N LYS A 105 -4.35 12.75 -9.30
CA LYS A 105 -3.51 13.53 -10.22
C LYS A 105 -3.29 14.98 -9.74
N THR A 106 -4.30 15.57 -9.08
CA THR A 106 -4.19 16.94 -8.53
C THR A 106 -3.17 16.97 -7.40
N VAL A 107 -3.20 15.97 -6.50
CA VAL A 107 -2.20 15.83 -5.44
C VAL A 107 -0.80 15.68 -6.04
N ALA A 108 -0.65 14.85 -7.07
CA ALA A 108 0.64 14.68 -7.74
C ALA A 108 1.17 15.99 -8.31
N GLN A 109 0.32 16.82 -8.92
CA GLN A 109 0.68 18.15 -9.44
C GLN A 109 1.08 19.12 -8.32
N ILE A 110 0.35 19.14 -7.20
CA ILE A 110 0.68 19.98 -6.03
C ILE A 110 2.04 19.57 -5.47
N MET A 111 2.28 18.28 -5.25
CA MET A 111 3.49 17.76 -4.65
C MET A 111 4.72 17.97 -5.53
N SER A 112 4.57 17.94 -6.87
CA SER A 112 5.65 18.23 -7.81
C SER A 112 5.94 19.74 -7.99
N GLY A 113 5.15 20.62 -7.36
CA GLY A 113 5.29 22.07 -7.52
C GLY A 113 5.00 22.57 -8.95
N GLY A 114 4.23 21.81 -9.72
CA GLY A 114 3.89 22.10 -11.12
C GLY A 114 5.05 21.98 -12.12
N LYS A 115 6.23 21.56 -11.68
CA LYS A 115 7.45 21.45 -12.50
C LYS A 115 7.87 19.99 -12.78
N GLY A 116 7.34 19.05 -12.01
CA GLY A 116 7.65 17.63 -12.14
C GLY A 116 6.54 16.88 -12.86
N GLU A 117 6.90 15.89 -13.67
CA GLU A 117 5.95 14.94 -14.22
C GLU A 117 5.70 13.84 -13.18
N ALA A 118 4.42 13.59 -12.91
CA ALA A 118 4.03 12.45 -12.11
C ALA A 118 4.28 11.16 -12.91
N TYR A 119 5.05 10.25 -12.35
CA TYR A 119 5.22 8.93 -12.95
C TYR A 119 3.92 8.12 -12.81
N ASN A 120 3.27 7.86 -13.92
CA ASN A 120 2.08 7.03 -13.96
C ASN A 120 2.49 5.56 -14.01
N LEU A 121 2.34 4.86 -12.88
CA LEU A 121 2.60 3.44 -12.83
C LEU A 121 1.56 2.69 -13.67
N ALA A 122 2.02 2.04 -14.73
CA ALA A 122 1.20 1.24 -15.61
C ALA A 122 0.66 -0.02 -14.90
N ASN A 123 -0.41 -0.58 -15.45
CA ASN A 123 -0.88 -1.90 -15.05
C ASN A 123 0.21 -2.95 -15.32
N LEU A 124 0.25 -3.97 -14.46
CA LEU A 124 1.22 -5.04 -14.61
C LEU A 124 0.81 -5.96 -15.77
N GLU A 125 1.79 -6.40 -16.56
CA GLU A 125 1.55 -7.33 -17.67
C GLU A 125 1.08 -8.70 -17.17
N ASP A 126 0.31 -9.40 -17.99
CA ASP A 126 -0.30 -10.69 -17.65
C ASP A 126 0.72 -11.75 -17.24
N VAL A 127 1.93 -11.72 -17.80
CA VAL A 127 3.02 -12.65 -17.47
C VAL A 127 3.40 -12.54 -15.99
N PHE A 128 3.57 -11.32 -15.49
CA PHE A 128 3.92 -11.09 -14.08
C PHE A 128 2.72 -11.31 -13.15
N LEU A 129 1.51 -10.99 -13.60
CA LEU A 129 0.30 -11.31 -12.85
C LEU A 129 0.12 -12.82 -12.69
N LYS A 130 0.40 -13.59 -13.74
CA LYS A 130 0.38 -15.07 -13.70
C LYS A 130 1.38 -15.59 -12.66
N GLU A 131 2.58 -15.03 -12.62
CA GLU A 131 3.57 -15.41 -11.62
C GLU A 131 3.10 -15.14 -10.19
N ILE A 132 2.54 -13.95 -9.93
CA ILE A 132 1.99 -13.60 -8.60
C ILE A 132 0.85 -14.54 -8.22
N LEU A 133 -0.08 -14.79 -9.14
CA LEU A 133 -1.23 -15.67 -8.94
C LEU A 133 -0.77 -17.09 -8.60
N VAL A 134 0.08 -17.66 -9.44
CA VAL A 134 0.55 -19.05 -9.33
C VAL A 134 1.38 -19.25 -8.06
N ARG A 135 2.33 -18.37 -7.77
CA ARG A 135 3.11 -18.41 -6.51
C ARG A 135 2.20 -18.43 -5.29
N ARG A 136 1.09 -17.71 -5.34
CA ARG A 136 0.17 -17.64 -4.20
C ARG A 136 -0.81 -18.80 -4.16
N ALA A 137 -1.31 -19.22 -5.32
CA ALA A 137 -2.25 -20.32 -5.42
C ALA A 137 -1.62 -21.68 -5.10
N PHE A 138 -0.33 -21.88 -5.46
CA PHE A 138 0.37 -23.15 -5.28
C PHE A 138 1.20 -23.21 -3.98
N ILE A 139 0.96 -22.30 -3.04
CA ILE A 139 1.75 -22.21 -1.80
C ILE A 139 1.64 -23.48 -0.93
N LEU A 140 0.50 -24.16 -0.95
CA LEU A 140 0.26 -25.41 -0.21
C LEU A 140 0.54 -26.60 -1.12
N GLN A 141 -0.06 -26.63 -2.30
CA GLN A 141 0.11 -27.68 -3.30
C GLN A 141 -0.30 -27.17 -4.68
N LYS A 142 0.31 -27.72 -5.72
CA LYS A 142 -0.11 -27.48 -7.11
C LYS A 142 -1.27 -28.42 -7.42
N PRO A 143 -2.43 -27.89 -7.87
CA PRO A 143 -3.54 -28.76 -8.28
C PRO A 143 -3.22 -29.49 -9.59
N GLU A 144 -3.71 -30.72 -9.70
CA GLU A 144 -3.50 -31.59 -10.86
C GLU A 144 -4.84 -31.87 -11.55
N PHE A 145 -5.22 -30.99 -12.48
CA PHE A 145 -6.37 -31.23 -13.34
C PHE A 145 -6.09 -30.77 -14.79
N ALA A 146 -6.84 -31.37 -15.72
CA ALA A 146 -6.71 -31.03 -17.13
C ALA A 146 -7.03 -29.54 -17.37
N ASN A 147 -6.26 -28.91 -18.26
CA ASN A 147 -6.41 -27.50 -18.66
C ASN A 147 -6.19 -26.48 -17.52
N LEU A 148 -5.40 -26.82 -16.48
CA LEU A 148 -5.06 -25.90 -15.39
C LEU A 148 -4.49 -24.57 -15.93
N GLU A 149 -3.61 -24.62 -16.92
CA GLU A 149 -3.00 -23.45 -17.54
C GLU A 149 -4.03 -22.50 -18.15
N GLU A 150 -5.00 -23.04 -18.88
CA GLU A 150 -6.09 -22.25 -19.51
C GLU A 150 -6.95 -21.56 -18.45
N VAL A 151 -7.23 -22.25 -17.34
CA VAL A 151 -7.98 -21.68 -16.22
C VAL A 151 -7.20 -20.57 -15.52
N VAL A 152 -5.88 -20.77 -15.32
CA VAL A 152 -4.98 -19.73 -14.78
C VAL A 152 -4.98 -18.50 -15.67
N ASP A 153 -4.82 -18.67 -16.99
CA ASP A 153 -4.80 -17.55 -17.94
C ASP A 153 -6.14 -16.78 -17.96
N ALA A 154 -7.26 -17.52 -17.88
CA ALA A 154 -8.58 -16.91 -17.77
C ALA A 154 -8.74 -16.09 -16.49
N ILE A 155 -8.18 -16.54 -15.36
CA ILE A 155 -8.19 -15.80 -14.09
C ILE A 155 -7.28 -14.57 -14.17
N VAL A 156 -6.10 -14.69 -14.75
CA VAL A 156 -5.15 -13.57 -14.93
C VAL A 156 -5.78 -12.42 -15.71
N LYS A 157 -6.44 -12.71 -16.82
CA LYS A 157 -7.18 -11.70 -17.60
C LYS A 157 -8.21 -10.94 -16.75
N ARG A 158 -8.80 -11.62 -15.76
CA ARG A 158 -9.76 -11.01 -14.84
C ARG A 158 -9.13 -10.13 -13.76
N CYS A 159 -7.84 -10.24 -13.53
CA CYS A 159 -7.13 -9.35 -12.62
C CYS A 159 -6.96 -7.94 -13.18
N ALA A 160 -7.21 -7.71 -14.48
CA ALA A 160 -7.19 -6.41 -15.16
C ALA A 160 -5.93 -5.58 -14.82
N GLY A 161 -4.76 -6.19 -14.89
CA GLY A 161 -3.49 -5.53 -14.60
C GLY A 161 -3.21 -5.25 -13.11
N SER A 162 -4.04 -5.74 -12.18
CA SER A 162 -3.90 -5.47 -10.74
C SER A 162 -3.15 -6.57 -9.99
N PRO A 163 -1.92 -6.32 -9.48
CA PRO A 163 -1.18 -7.26 -8.64
C PRO A 163 -1.94 -7.67 -7.36
N LEU A 164 -2.67 -6.73 -6.77
CA LEU A 164 -3.47 -7.02 -5.58
C LEU A 164 -4.61 -7.99 -5.88
N ALA A 165 -5.23 -7.88 -7.07
CA ALA A 165 -6.23 -8.82 -7.54
C ALA A 165 -5.66 -10.22 -7.71
N ALA A 166 -4.52 -10.34 -8.39
CA ALA A 166 -3.83 -11.62 -8.58
C ALA A 166 -3.45 -12.27 -7.25
N LYS A 167 -2.94 -11.48 -6.30
CA LYS A 167 -2.59 -11.95 -4.95
C LYS A 167 -3.81 -12.42 -4.16
N ALA A 168 -4.91 -11.67 -4.19
CA ALA A 168 -6.14 -12.00 -3.47
C ALA A 168 -6.78 -13.28 -4.01
N ILE A 169 -6.95 -13.36 -5.34
CA ILE A 169 -7.50 -14.56 -5.99
C ILE A 169 -6.58 -15.77 -5.77
N GLY A 170 -5.27 -15.60 -5.92
CA GLY A 170 -4.29 -16.66 -5.64
C GLY A 170 -4.40 -17.21 -4.22
N SER A 171 -4.60 -16.33 -3.22
CA SER A 171 -4.83 -16.76 -1.83
C SER A 171 -6.13 -17.53 -1.65
N MET A 172 -7.20 -17.16 -2.36
CA MET A 172 -8.46 -17.92 -2.33
C MET A 172 -8.31 -19.31 -2.97
N LEU A 173 -7.45 -19.45 -3.96
CA LEU A 173 -7.22 -20.69 -4.67
C LEU A 173 -6.26 -21.64 -3.94
N SER A 174 -5.47 -21.14 -2.98
CA SER A 174 -4.41 -21.92 -2.33
C SER A 174 -4.89 -23.20 -1.61
N THR A 175 -6.16 -23.23 -1.19
CA THR A 175 -6.79 -24.39 -0.52
C THR A 175 -7.66 -25.21 -1.45
N LYS A 176 -7.71 -24.90 -2.75
CA LYS A 176 -8.59 -25.50 -3.73
C LYS A 176 -7.81 -26.36 -4.71
N THR A 177 -8.22 -27.60 -4.85
CA THR A 177 -7.50 -28.61 -5.66
C THR A 177 -8.26 -29.11 -6.86
N SER A 178 -9.59 -28.95 -6.89
CA SER A 178 -10.41 -29.43 -7.99
C SER A 178 -10.67 -28.36 -9.05
N LYS A 179 -10.89 -28.80 -10.29
CA LYS A 179 -11.25 -27.92 -11.41
C LYS A 179 -12.56 -27.19 -11.15
N GLU A 180 -13.53 -27.84 -10.54
CA GLU A 180 -14.85 -27.29 -10.23
C GLU A 180 -14.73 -26.09 -9.28
N GLU A 181 -13.88 -26.20 -8.26
CA GLU A 181 -13.61 -25.13 -7.30
C GLU A 181 -12.95 -23.93 -7.96
N TRP A 182 -11.96 -24.18 -8.82
CA TRP A 182 -11.28 -23.12 -9.60
C TRP A 182 -12.22 -22.41 -10.56
N MET A 183 -13.04 -23.19 -11.25
CA MET A 183 -14.08 -22.64 -12.15
C MET A 183 -15.15 -21.87 -11.38
N ALA A 184 -15.49 -22.28 -10.16
CA ALA A 184 -16.42 -21.54 -9.30
C ALA A 184 -15.84 -20.17 -8.92
N VAL A 185 -14.53 -20.07 -8.59
CA VAL A 185 -13.86 -18.79 -8.34
C VAL A 185 -13.85 -17.95 -9.62
N LEU A 186 -13.53 -18.54 -10.76
CA LEU A 186 -13.55 -17.85 -12.05
C LEU A 186 -14.94 -17.29 -12.39
N LYS A 187 -16.01 -18.01 -12.10
CA LYS A 187 -17.40 -17.56 -12.35
C LYS A 187 -17.87 -16.47 -11.37
N ARG A 188 -17.47 -16.56 -10.10
CA ARG A 188 -17.86 -15.60 -9.05
C ARG A 188 -17.09 -14.28 -9.09
N SER A 189 -15.90 -14.29 -9.63
CA SER A 189 -15.09 -13.08 -9.78
C SER A 189 -15.75 -12.14 -10.79
N SER A 190 -16.81 -11.46 -10.37
CA SER A 190 -17.28 -10.24 -11.00
C SER A 190 -16.25 -9.16 -10.67
N ILE A 191 -15.44 -9.03 -11.36
CA ILE A 191 -14.17 -8.63 -11.92
C ILE A 191 -13.92 -7.16 -11.67
N CYS A 192 -12.64 -6.83 -11.45
CA CYS A 192 -12.14 -5.49 -11.61
C CYS A 192 -12.57 -4.95 -12.98
N ASN A 193 -13.40 -3.92 -12.97
CA ASN A 193 -13.57 -3.04 -14.11
C ASN A 193 -13.13 -1.63 -13.69
N GLU A 194 -13.05 -0.71 -14.64
CA GLU A 194 -12.63 0.67 -14.34
C GLU A 194 -13.56 1.37 -13.35
N GLU A 195 -14.85 1.01 -13.30
CA GLU A 195 -15.86 1.61 -12.44
C GLU A 195 -15.83 1.05 -11.02
N THR A 196 -15.72 -0.26 -10.85
CA THR A 196 -15.78 -0.92 -9.53
C THR A 196 -14.40 -1.12 -8.89
N GLY A 197 -13.33 -1.04 -9.69
CA GLY A 197 -11.96 -1.23 -9.23
C GLY A 197 -11.74 -2.60 -8.60
N ILE A 198 -11.00 -2.65 -7.49
CA ILE A 198 -10.61 -3.89 -6.81
C ILE A 198 -11.62 -4.35 -5.74
N LEU A 199 -12.58 -3.51 -5.36
CA LEU A 199 -13.53 -3.81 -4.28
C LEU A 199 -14.25 -5.15 -4.42
N PRO A 200 -14.73 -5.58 -5.61
CA PRO A 200 -15.39 -6.87 -5.77
C PRO A 200 -14.49 -8.05 -5.38
N ILE A 201 -13.20 -7.99 -5.70
CA ILE A 201 -12.24 -9.06 -5.35
C ILE A 201 -11.93 -9.07 -3.85
N LEU A 202 -11.76 -7.90 -3.25
CA LEU A 202 -11.56 -7.79 -1.80
C LEU A 202 -12.80 -8.30 -1.05
N LYS A 203 -14.01 -7.99 -1.54
CA LYS A 203 -15.26 -8.52 -0.99
C LYS A 203 -15.33 -10.04 -1.10
N LEU A 204 -14.93 -10.63 -2.23
CA LEU A 204 -14.87 -12.08 -2.36
C LEU A 204 -13.95 -12.72 -1.33
N SER A 205 -12.77 -12.12 -1.08
CA SER A 205 -11.84 -12.59 -0.05
C SER A 205 -12.48 -12.55 1.34
N TYR A 206 -13.18 -11.46 1.66
CA TYR A 206 -13.91 -11.32 2.91
C TYR A 206 -15.06 -12.32 3.03
N ASP A 207 -15.85 -12.51 1.96
CA ASP A 207 -17.01 -13.42 1.95
C ASP A 207 -16.61 -14.89 2.20
N ASN A 208 -15.38 -15.27 1.83
CA ASN A 208 -14.83 -16.61 2.09
C ASN A 208 -14.26 -16.81 3.51
N LEU A 209 -14.16 -15.78 4.32
CA LEU A 209 -13.71 -15.92 5.71
C LEU A 209 -14.78 -16.67 6.56
N PRO A 210 -14.37 -17.52 7.51
CA PRO A 210 -15.25 -18.02 8.54
C PRO A 210 -15.91 -16.87 9.33
N LEU A 211 -17.07 -17.12 9.95
CA LEU A 211 -17.84 -16.07 10.64
C LEU A 211 -17.02 -15.32 11.71
N HIS A 212 -16.29 -16.05 12.56
CA HIS A 212 -15.44 -15.44 13.58
C HIS A 212 -14.36 -14.54 12.98
N MET A 213 -13.73 -14.95 11.87
CA MET A 213 -12.74 -14.12 11.18
C MET A 213 -13.35 -12.88 10.54
N LYS A 214 -14.60 -12.95 10.04
CA LYS A 214 -15.34 -11.76 9.58
C LYS A 214 -15.58 -10.76 10.70
N GLN A 215 -15.92 -11.25 11.90
CA GLN A 215 -16.12 -10.42 13.08
C GLN A 215 -14.81 -9.77 13.52
N CYS A 216 -13.71 -10.53 13.58
CA CYS A 216 -12.38 -10.01 13.86
C CYS A 216 -11.97 -8.91 12.87
N PHE A 217 -12.17 -9.16 11.57
CA PHE A 217 -11.85 -8.19 10.53
C PHE A 217 -12.72 -6.92 10.64
N ALA A 218 -14.03 -7.09 10.82
CA ALA A 218 -14.95 -5.94 10.99
C ALA A 218 -14.60 -5.10 12.21
N PHE A 219 -14.16 -5.74 13.31
CA PHE A 219 -13.72 -5.03 14.52
C PHE A 219 -12.54 -4.10 14.26
N CYS A 220 -11.65 -4.44 13.33
CA CYS A 220 -10.51 -3.57 12.99
C CYS A 220 -10.94 -2.18 12.47
N ALA A 221 -12.19 -2.02 12.00
CA ALA A 221 -12.73 -0.72 11.56
C ALA A 221 -12.96 0.28 12.71
N VAL A 222 -12.85 -0.15 13.97
CA VAL A 222 -12.89 0.73 15.15
C VAL A 222 -11.65 1.62 15.23
N PHE A 223 -10.52 1.15 14.68
CA PHE A 223 -9.27 1.90 14.70
C PHE A 223 -9.23 2.92 13.56
N PRO A 224 -8.63 4.10 13.81
CA PRO A 224 -8.40 5.07 12.75
C PRO A 224 -7.55 4.48 11.60
N LYS A 225 -7.67 5.06 10.42
CA LYS A 225 -6.80 4.73 9.30
C LYS A 225 -5.32 4.95 9.71
N ASP A 226 -4.45 4.04 9.28
CA ASP A 226 -3.00 4.04 9.55
C ASP A 226 -2.60 3.94 11.03
N TYR A 227 -3.54 3.58 11.92
CA TYR A 227 -3.24 3.29 13.32
C TYR A 227 -2.40 2.01 13.44
N GLU A 228 -1.28 2.10 14.13
CA GLU A 228 -0.45 0.93 14.45
C GLU A 228 -1.12 0.10 15.54
N ILE A 229 -1.73 -0.99 15.13
CA ILE A 229 -2.45 -1.89 16.03
C ILE A 229 -1.44 -2.82 16.71
N ASN A 230 -1.35 -2.75 18.04
CA ASN A 230 -0.61 -3.74 18.80
C ASN A 230 -1.35 -5.09 18.74
N VAL A 231 -0.64 -6.14 18.30
CA VAL A 231 -1.23 -7.47 18.04
C VAL A 231 -1.79 -8.10 19.30
N ASP A 232 -1.08 -8.02 20.43
CA ASP A 232 -1.51 -8.63 21.67
C ASP A 232 -2.77 -7.95 22.20
N ASN A 233 -2.83 -6.62 22.14
CA ASN A 233 -4.02 -5.85 22.52
C ASN A 233 -5.21 -6.19 21.61
N LEU A 234 -4.99 -6.34 20.30
CA LEU A 234 -6.04 -6.70 19.36
C LEU A 234 -6.62 -8.09 19.67
N ILE A 235 -5.76 -9.06 19.94
CA ILE A 235 -6.18 -10.42 20.33
C ILE A 235 -7.00 -10.37 21.60
N GLN A 236 -6.57 -9.63 22.62
CA GLN A 236 -7.32 -9.47 23.88
C GLN A 236 -8.69 -8.83 23.65
N LEU A 237 -8.78 -7.83 22.77
CA LEU A 237 -10.05 -7.20 22.40
C LEU A 237 -10.96 -8.18 21.67
N TRP A 238 -10.45 -9.02 20.78
CA TRP A 238 -11.24 -10.06 20.11
C TRP A 238 -11.75 -11.10 21.08
N MET A 239 -10.89 -11.55 22.03
CA MET A 239 -11.30 -12.48 23.09
C MET A 239 -12.38 -11.86 23.99
N ALA A 240 -12.21 -10.61 24.41
CA ALA A 240 -13.19 -9.90 25.24
C ALA A 240 -14.56 -9.73 24.56
N ASN A 241 -14.60 -9.70 23.22
CA ASN A 241 -15.82 -9.64 22.43
C ASN A 241 -16.35 -11.03 22.01
N GLY A 242 -15.68 -12.12 22.37
CA GLY A 242 -16.09 -13.48 22.06
C GLY A 242 -15.95 -13.85 20.58
N TYR A 243 -15.00 -13.23 19.86
CA TYR A 243 -14.77 -13.56 18.44
C TYR A 243 -13.75 -14.69 18.27
N VAL A 244 -12.90 -14.91 19.26
CA VAL A 244 -11.90 -15.98 19.36
C VAL A 244 -11.79 -16.46 20.78
#